data_e0e92c28c6fae824e00f52dede4f2299
#
_entry.id   e0e92c28c6fae824e00f52dede4f2299
#
_cell.length_a   1.000
_cell.length_b   1.000
_cell.length_c   1.000
_cell.angle_alpha   90.00
_cell.angle_beta   90.00
_cell.angle_gamma   90.00
#
_symmetry.space_group_name_H-M   'P 1'
#
loop_
_entity.id
_entity.type
_entity.pdbx_description
1 polymer ?
#
loop_
_entity_poly.entity_id
_entity_poly.type
_entity_poly.pdbx_seq_one_letter_code
_entity_poly.pdbx_strand_id
1 'polypeptide(L)'
;HDALPILMPLEPPAVGWDIHCHTAFSDGTETPATLAEQSKALGLKGVAISDHDTTAGWPEAEAAAHRVGLPLLRGTEITATDENVSVHMLGYQYDPTNQHITDLFANTRAARLQRTQRMVELLSRDYPITWQSVLAQVKEGSKTTIGRPHIADALVSAGVYRTRSEAFADAVSASSKYYIPTPSPTSHEVVAAVKGAGGVILIAHAGDVSRNRRLLSDDQIEALISEGLDGLEVWHRGNSPEQRERLLTICR
;
A
#
# COMPACT_ATOMS: atom_id res chain seq x y z
N HIS A 1 4.28 35.02 9.36
CA HIS A 1 5.40 34.07 9.32
C HIS A 1 5.45 33.47 7.93
N ASP A 2 6.31 34.07 7.06
CA ASP A 2 6.55 33.56 5.71
C ASP A 2 7.33 32.26 5.84
N ALA A 3 6.64 31.13 5.76
CA ALA A 3 7.29 29.86 5.55
C ALA A 3 7.92 29.90 4.15
N LEU A 4 9.24 29.87 4.07
CA LEU A 4 9.94 29.69 2.81
C LEU A 4 9.40 28.41 2.14
N PRO A 5 9.05 28.45 0.84
CA PRO A 5 8.65 27.25 0.15
C PRO A 5 9.78 26.23 0.23
N ILE A 6 9.49 25.06 0.76
CA ILE A 6 10.44 23.95 0.75
C ILE A 6 10.58 23.55 -0.73
N LEU A 7 11.67 24.00 -1.36
CA LEU A 7 12.04 23.55 -2.71
C LEU A 7 12.42 22.08 -2.62
N MET A 8 11.46 21.21 -2.87
CA MET A 8 11.74 19.78 -3.02
C MET A 8 12.58 19.57 -4.29
N PRO A 9 13.67 18.80 -4.22
CA PRO A 9 14.49 18.51 -5.39
C PRO A 9 13.65 17.78 -6.45
N LEU A 10 13.89 18.09 -7.72
CA LEU A 10 13.21 17.46 -8.87
C LEU A 10 13.54 15.96 -8.99
N GLU A 11 14.61 15.51 -8.36
CA GLU A 11 15.01 14.10 -8.29
C GLU A 11 15.25 13.67 -6.83
N PRO A 12 14.93 12.42 -6.47
CA PRO A 12 15.21 11.93 -5.14
C PRO A 12 16.72 11.86 -4.90
N PRO A 13 17.18 12.04 -3.66
CA PRO A 13 18.60 11.86 -3.34
C PRO A 13 19.02 10.42 -3.61
N ALA A 14 20.26 10.22 -4.06
CA ALA A 14 20.82 8.88 -4.34
C ALA A 14 20.83 7.97 -3.11
N VAL A 15 20.83 8.54 -1.90
CA VAL A 15 20.74 7.84 -0.61
C VAL A 15 19.74 8.59 0.26
N GLY A 16 18.67 7.94 0.68
CA GLY A 16 17.58 8.55 1.44
C GLY A 16 16.84 7.54 2.29
N TRP A 17 15.59 7.84 2.55
CA TRP A 17 14.63 6.92 3.14
C TRP A 17 13.83 6.23 2.04
N ASP A 18 13.56 4.94 2.22
CA ASP A 18 12.47 4.29 1.52
C ASP A 18 11.26 4.25 2.46
N ILE A 19 10.23 5.01 2.10
CA ILE A 19 9.06 5.18 2.96
C ILE A 19 7.87 4.32 2.55
N HIS A 20 8.01 3.45 1.53
CA HIS A 20 6.90 2.64 1.06
C HIS A 20 7.35 1.19 0.77
N CYS A 21 7.44 0.38 1.82
CA CYS A 21 7.88 -1.01 1.72
C CYS A 21 6.85 -1.98 2.31
N HIS A 22 6.67 -3.12 1.63
CA HIS A 22 5.79 -4.19 2.05
C HIS A 22 6.58 -5.42 2.50
N THR A 23 6.01 -6.16 3.46
CA THR A 23 6.57 -7.40 3.98
C THR A 23 5.60 -8.57 3.80
N ALA A 24 5.98 -9.74 4.31
CA ALA A 24 5.13 -10.93 4.33
C ALA A 24 3.84 -10.77 5.17
N PHE A 25 3.71 -9.68 5.92
CA PHE A 25 2.45 -9.34 6.62
C PHE A 25 1.37 -8.78 5.68
N SER A 26 1.73 -8.47 4.43
CA SER A 26 0.77 -8.19 3.35
C SER A 26 1.16 -8.91 2.07
N ASP A 27 1.66 -8.23 1.07
CA ASP A 27 1.96 -8.76 -0.25
C ASP A 27 3.43 -8.66 -0.64
N GLY A 28 4.28 -8.27 0.29
CA GLY A 28 5.73 -8.34 0.16
C GLY A 28 6.25 -9.78 0.25
N THR A 29 7.48 -9.99 -0.19
CA THR A 29 8.14 -11.31 -0.20
C THR A 29 9.07 -11.50 0.99
N GLU A 30 9.55 -10.41 1.58
CA GLU A 30 10.54 -10.41 2.63
C GLU A 30 9.89 -10.32 4.02
N THR A 31 10.58 -10.85 5.03
CA THR A 31 10.20 -10.60 6.43
C THR A 31 10.59 -9.16 6.82
N PRO A 32 10.01 -8.58 7.89
CA PRO A 32 10.47 -7.30 8.41
C PRO A 32 11.96 -7.29 8.78
N ALA A 33 12.47 -8.43 9.25
CA ALA A 33 13.89 -8.58 9.58
C ALA A 33 14.76 -8.46 8.32
N THR A 34 14.44 -9.21 7.27
CA THR A 34 15.16 -9.15 5.98
C THR A 34 15.06 -7.76 5.36
N LEU A 35 13.90 -7.11 5.43
CA LEU A 35 13.72 -5.73 4.94
C LEU A 35 14.71 -4.78 5.64
N ALA A 36 14.80 -4.81 6.98
CA ALA A 36 15.71 -3.94 7.73
C ALA A 36 17.19 -4.21 7.39
N GLU A 37 17.59 -5.48 7.30
CA GLU A 37 18.96 -5.90 6.97
C GLU A 37 19.36 -5.46 5.55
N GLN A 38 18.50 -5.70 4.55
CA GLN A 38 18.73 -5.28 3.17
C GLN A 38 18.78 -3.76 3.03
N SER A 39 17.85 -3.03 3.68
CA SER A 39 17.83 -1.57 3.67
C SER A 39 19.13 -0.99 4.26
N LYS A 40 19.63 -1.57 5.34
CA LYS A 40 20.92 -1.19 5.92
C LYS A 40 22.09 -1.48 4.97
N ALA A 41 22.10 -2.66 4.36
CA ALA A 41 23.16 -3.06 3.41
C ALA A 41 23.18 -2.16 2.16
N LEU A 42 22.01 -1.68 1.70
CA LEU A 42 21.89 -0.70 0.61
C LEU A 42 22.32 0.72 1.01
N GLY A 43 22.59 0.98 2.28
CA GLY A 43 23.04 2.28 2.77
C GLY A 43 21.90 3.28 2.94
N LEU A 44 20.64 2.85 3.03
CA LEU A 44 19.51 3.73 3.30
C LEU A 44 19.69 4.42 4.66
N LYS A 45 19.21 5.65 4.77
CA LYS A 45 19.18 6.44 6.02
C LYS A 45 18.08 6.00 6.97
N GLY A 46 17.07 5.34 6.46
CA GLY A 46 15.94 4.77 7.19
C GLY A 46 14.96 4.08 6.23
N VAL A 47 14.03 3.34 6.79
CA VAL A 47 13.00 2.60 6.04
C VAL A 47 11.65 2.75 6.74
N ALA A 48 10.56 2.70 5.99
CA ALA A 48 9.23 2.50 6.55
C ALA A 48 8.76 1.07 6.28
N ILE A 49 7.98 0.53 7.22
CA ILE A 49 7.10 -0.61 6.95
C ILE A 49 5.70 -0.05 6.68
N SER A 50 5.08 -0.47 5.58
CA SER A 50 3.76 0.05 5.14
C SER A 50 2.84 -1.05 4.62
N ASP A 51 2.80 -2.18 5.31
CA ASP A 51 1.95 -3.31 4.95
C ASP A 51 0.46 -2.94 4.83
N HIS A 52 -0.25 -3.55 3.89
CA HIS A 52 -1.65 -3.25 3.60
C HIS A 52 -2.58 -3.51 4.79
N ASP A 53 -3.28 -2.48 5.25
CA ASP A 53 -4.38 -2.51 6.23
C ASP A 53 -4.04 -3.27 7.51
N THR A 54 -2.76 -3.24 7.94
CA THR A 54 -2.29 -3.96 9.15
C THR A 54 -1.09 -3.31 9.79
N THR A 55 -1.01 -3.41 11.11
CA THR A 55 0.15 -3.03 11.93
C THR A 55 0.88 -4.27 12.50
N ALA A 56 0.47 -5.47 12.09
CA ALA A 56 0.93 -6.72 12.70
C ALA A 56 2.45 -6.96 12.57
N GLY A 57 3.09 -6.39 11.53
CA GLY A 57 4.53 -6.46 11.30
C GLY A 57 5.35 -5.46 12.09
N TRP A 58 4.74 -4.43 12.71
CA TRP A 58 5.48 -3.35 13.38
C TRP A 58 6.43 -3.82 14.48
N PRO A 59 6.01 -4.71 15.43
CA PRO A 59 6.91 -5.14 16.51
C PRO A 59 8.16 -5.86 15.99
N GLU A 60 8.03 -6.70 14.96
CA GLU A 60 9.15 -7.38 14.35
C GLU A 60 10.07 -6.42 13.60
N ALA A 61 9.48 -5.46 12.85
CA ALA A 61 10.22 -4.44 12.13
C ALA A 61 11.02 -3.53 13.09
N GLU A 62 10.42 -3.11 14.21
CA GLU A 62 11.08 -2.30 15.23
C GLU A 62 12.28 -3.05 15.84
N ALA A 63 12.07 -4.31 16.23
CA ALA A 63 13.14 -5.14 16.78
C ALA A 63 14.29 -5.34 15.78
N ALA A 64 13.95 -5.56 14.50
CA ALA A 64 14.93 -5.75 13.43
C ALA A 64 15.71 -4.47 13.13
N ALA A 65 15.04 -3.35 12.96
CA ALA A 65 15.63 -2.06 12.67
C ALA A 65 16.57 -1.62 13.82
N HIS A 66 16.16 -1.85 15.07
CA HIS A 66 17.00 -1.59 16.25
C HIS A 66 18.29 -2.43 16.23
N ARG A 67 18.20 -3.75 15.90
CA ARG A 67 19.37 -4.63 15.83
C ARG A 67 20.42 -4.15 14.82
N VAL A 68 19.98 -3.67 13.65
CA VAL A 68 20.90 -3.22 12.59
C VAL A 68 21.26 -1.74 12.67
N GLY A 69 20.71 -1.01 13.64
CA GLY A 69 20.94 0.42 13.80
C GLY A 69 20.44 1.24 12.61
N LEU A 70 19.22 0.92 12.12
CA LEU A 70 18.54 1.64 11.04
C LEU A 70 17.29 2.32 11.58
N PRO A 71 17.09 3.63 11.38
CA PRO A 71 15.83 4.30 11.70
C PRO A 71 14.64 3.68 10.98
N LEU A 72 13.53 3.45 11.71
CA LEU A 72 12.29 2.89 11.18
C LEU A 72 11.14 3.87 11.36
N LEU A 73 10.35 4.04 10.30
CA LEU A 73 9.06 4.71 10.32
C LEU A 73 7.94 3.66 10.29
N ARG A 74 7.11 3.64 11.33
CA ARG A 74 5.93 2.76 11.39
C ARG A 74 4.83 3.33 10.53
N GLY A 75 4.37 2.56 9.56
CA GLY A 75 3.33 2.96 8.63
C GLY A 75 2.45 1.81 8.18
N THR A 76 1.41 2.16 7.45
CA THR A 76 0.46 1.24 6.81
C THR A 76 -0.02 1.85 5.51
N GLU A 77 -0.04 1.05 4.44
CA GLU A 77 -0.73 1.45 3.22
C GLU A 77 -2.21 1.07 3.34
N ILE A 78 -3.04 2.08 3.51
CA ILE A 78 -4.47 1.96 3.82
C ILE A 78 -5.26 1.96 2.52
N THR A 79 -6.11 0.94 2.33
CA THR A 79 -7.01 0.84 1.19
C THR A 79 -8.19 1.78 1.35
N ALA A 80 -8.44 2.64 0.36
CA ALA A 80 -9.53 3.62 0.34
C ALA A 80 -10.18 3.73 -1.04
N THR A 81 -11.24 4.49 -1.12
CA THR A 81 -11.90 4.89 -2.37
C THR A 81 -12.32 6.35 -2.30
N ASP A 82 -12.33 7.01 -3.45
CA ASP A 82 -12.81 8.37 -3.60
C ASP A 82 -13.61 8.46 -4.90
N GLU A 83 -14.91 8.77 -4.84
CA GLU A 83 -15.80 8.83 -6.00
C GLU A 83 -15.58 7.71 -7.04
N ASN A 84 -15.46 6.46 -6.61
CA ASN A 84 -15.16 5.28 -7.44
C ASN A 84 -13.72 5.22 -8.01
N VAL A 85 -12.81 6.06 -7.54
CA VAL A 85 -11.37 5.91 -7.74
C VAL A 85 -10.81 5.09 -6.58
N SER A 86 -10.12 3.99 -6.88
CA SER A 86 -9.38 3.24 -5.85
C SER A 86 -8.16 4.05 -5.44
N VAL A 87 -8.00 4.31 -4.16
CA VAL A 87 -6.90 5.11 -3.59
C VAL A 87 -6.19 4.28 -2.55
N HIS A 88 -4.87 4.34 -2.52
CA HIS A 88 -4.10 3.89 -1.38
C HIS A 88 -3.51 5.08 -0.65
N MET A 89 -3.50 5.01 0.67
CA MET A 89 -3.02 6.10 1.52
C MET A 89 -1.98 5.59 2.50
N LEU A 90 -0.88 6.32 2.65
CA LEU A 90 0.21 5.97 3.56
C LEU A 90 0.01 6.69 4.89
N GLY A 91 -0.44 5.95 5.90
CA GLY A 91 -0.55 6.46 7.27
C GLY A 91 0.70 6.12 8.06
N TYR A 92 1.28 7.10 8.78
CA TYR A 92 2.49 6.92 9.58
C TYR A 92 2.31 7.40 11.01
N GLN A 93 3.01 6.73 11.94
CA GLN A 93 3.21 7.15 13.34
C GLN A 93 1.90 7.45 14.11
N TYR A 94 0.77 6.95 13.67
CA TYR A 94 -0.50 7.03 14.39
C TYR A 94 -0.53 6.05 15.56
N ASP A 95 -1.42 6.28 16.51
CA ASP A 95 -1.71 5.33 17.60
C ASP A 95 -2.42 4.08 17.04
N PRO A 96 -1.75 2.91 17.01
CA PRO A 96 -2.33 1.67 16.46
C PRO A 96 -3.47 1.11 17.33
N THR A 97 -3.66 1.62 18.55
CA THR A 97 -4.72 1.20 19.47
C THR A 97 -5.96 2.07 19.37
N ASN A 98 -5.93 3.14 18.58
CA ASN A 98 -7.08 4.00 18.35
C ASN A 98 -8.24 3.18 17.74
N GLN A 99 -9.43 3.27 18.33
CA GLN A 99 -10.58 2.45 17.97
C GLN A 99 -10.98 2.63 16.50
N HIS A 100 -10.97 3.85 15.97
CA HIS A 100 -11.31 4.11 14.57
C HIS A 100 -10.33 3.43 13.61
N ILE A 101 -9.04 3.42 13.92
CA ILE A 101 -8.01 2.71 13.14
C ILE A 101 -8.22 1.20 13.21
N THR A 102 -8.44 0.65 14.40
CA THR A 102 -8.61 -0.81 14.56
C THR A 102 -9.86 -1.31 13.84
N ASP A 103 -10.96 -0.58 13.92
CA ASP A 103 -12.22 -0.91 13.24
C ASP A 103 -12.08 -0.78 11.72
N LEU A 104 -11.43 0.29 11.24
CA LEU A 104 -11.16 0.51 9.83
C LEU A 104 -10.37 -0.66 9.23
N PHE A 105 -9.28 -1.07 9.87
CA PHE A 105 -8.47 -2.19 9.39
C PHE A 105 -9.19 -3.52 9.47
N ALA A 106 -9.91 -3.79 10.56
CA ALA A 106 -10.68 -5.02 10.71
C ALA A 106 -11.73 -5.18 9.60
N ASN A 107 -12.49 -4.12 9.32
CA ASN A 107 -13.51 -4.09 8.29
C ASN A 107 -12.92 -4.24 6.89
N THR A 108 -11.86 -3.49 6.58
CA THR A 108 -11.18 -3.54 5.28
C THR A 108 -10.56 -4.91 5.01
N ARG A 109 -9.90 -5.51 6.02
CA ARG A 109 -9.32 -6.85 5.89
C ARG A 109 -10.39 -7.92 5.70
N ALA A 110 -11.51 -7.85 6.42
CA ALA A 110 -12.63 -8.77 6.25
C ALA A 110 -13.23 -8.66 4.83
N ALA A 111 -13.44 -7.44 4.34
CA ALA A 111 -13.94 -7.19 2.99
C ALA A 111 -12.95 -7.71 1.92
N ARG A 112 -11.65 -7.47 2.09
CA ARG A 112 -10.60 -8.00 1.19
C ARG A 112 -10.58 -9.52 1.16
N LEU A 113 -10.70 -10.16 2.32
CA LEU A 113 -10.73 -11.62 2.43
C LEU A 113 -11.92 -12.21 1.68
N GLN A 114 -13.14 -11.73 1.94
CA GLN A 114 -14.36 -12.18 1.27
C GLN A 114 -14.29 -11.98 -0.24
N ARG A 115 -13.82 -10.80 -0.67
CA ARG A 115 -13.60 -10.50 -2.08
C ARG A 115 -12.61 -11.47 -2.72
N THR A 116 -11.49 -11.72 -2.07
CA THR A 116 -10.44 -12.61 -2.60
C THR A 116 -10.96 -14.03 -2.74
N GLN A 117 -11.69 -14.55 -1.74
CA GLN A 117 -12.37 -15.84 -1.83
C GLN A 117 -13.32 -15.91 -3.03
N ARG A 118 -14.14 -14.86 -3.21
CA ARG A 118 -15.10 -14.81 -4.32
C ARG A 118 -14.40 -14.76 -5.69
N MET A 119 -13.29 -14.02 -5.80
CA MET A 119 -12.49 -14.02 -7.03
C MET A 119 -11.89 -15.40 -7.31
N VAL A 120 -11.40 -16.10 -6.29
CA VAL A 120 -10.87 -17.47 -6.45
C VAL A 120 -11.96 -18.43 -6.91
N GLU A 121 -13.19 -18.35 -6.38
CA GLU A 121 -14.32 -19.15 -6.84
C GLU A 121 -14.64 -18.93 -8.33
N LEU A 122 -14.49 -17.70 -8.82
CA LEU A 122 -14.69 -17.40 -10.24
C LEU A 122 -13.52 -17.93 -11.09
N LEU A 123 -12.29 -17.69 -10.64
CA LEU A 123 -11.06 -18.10 -11.33
C LEU A 123 -10.91 -19.62 -11.40
N SER A 124 -11.34 -20.37 -10.37
CA SER A 124 -11.23 -21.83 -10.33
C SER A 124 -12.07 -22.55 -11.39
N ARG A 125 -12.97 -21.85 -12.08
CA ARG A 125 -13.75 -22.37 -13.22
C ARG A 125 -12.92 -22.49 -14.49
N ASP A 126 -11.91 -21.64 -14.63
CA ASP A 126 -11.12 -21.52 -15.85
C ASP A 126 -9.61 -21.82 -15.60
N TYR A 127 -9.15 -21.78 -14.34
CA TYR A 127 -7.75 -21.98 -13.96
C TYR A 127 -7.59 -23.03 -12.87
N PRO A 128 -6.46 -23.77 -12.83
CA PRO A 128 -6.20 -24.83 -11.85
C PRO A 128 -5.77 -24.29 -10.50
N ILE A 129 -6.53 -23.38 -9.91
CA ILE A 129 -6.30 -22.83 -8.57
C ILE A 129 -7.49 -23.06 -7.65
N THR A 130 -7.24 -23.13 -6.37
CA THR A 130 -8.24 -23.28 -5.32
C THR A 130 -7.95 -22.28 -4.19
N TRP A 131 -8.89 -22.11 -3.28
CA TRP A 131 -8.62 -21.30 -2.07
C TRP A 131 -7.41 -21.82 -1.30
N GLN A 132 -7.22 -23.16 -1.22
CA GLN A 132 -6.07 -23.76 -0.56
C GLN A 132 -4.75 -23.42 -1.25
N SER A 133 -4.71 -23.37 -2.59
CA SER A 133 -3.51 -22.97 -3.32
C SER A 133 -3.16 -21.48 -3.10
N VAL A 134 -4.15 -20.63 -2.86
CA VAL A 134 -3.95 -19.22 -2.48
C VAL A 134 -3.42 -19.13 -1.03
N LEU A 135 -4.01 -19.88 -0.10
CA LEU A 135 -3.52 -19.93 1.28
C LEU A 135 -2.08 -20.44 1.39
N ALA A 136 -1.65 -21.32 0.49
CA ALA A 136 -0.27 -21.82 0.44
C ALA A 136 0.76 -20.71 0.09
N GLN A 137 0.32 -19.56 -0.44
CA GLN A 137 1.18 -18.40 -0.71
C GLN A 137 1.30 -17.45 0.50
N VAL A 138 0.50 -17.66 1.55
CA VAL A 138 0.47 -16.80 2.74
C VAL A 138 1.56 -17.23 3.72
N LYS A 139 2.48 -16.32 4.06
CA LYS A 139 3.65 -16.61 4.89
C LYS A 139 3.37 -16.48 6.39
N GLU A 140 2.64 -15.45 6.81
CA GLU A 140 2.38 -15.12 8.21
C GLU A 140 1.00 -15.60 8.72
N GLY A 141 0.36 -16.50 7.98
CA GLY A 141 -0.93 -17.08 8.35
C GLY A 141 -2.02 -16.03 8.53
N SER A 142 -2.74 -16.05 9.65
CA SER A 142 -3.85 -15.11 9.92
C SER A 142 -3.43 -13.65 10.07
N LYS A 143 -2.15 -13.35 10.23
CA LYS A 143 -1.62 -11.99 10.32
C LYS A 143 -1.47 -11.32 8.96
N THR A 144 -1.37 -12.11 7.87
CA THR A 144 -1.22 -11.58 6.51
C THR A 144 -2.53 -11.00 6.00
N THR A 145 -2.46 -9.80 5.41
CA THR A 145 -3.57 -9.23 4.66
C THR A 145 -3.64 -9.85 3.25
N ILE A 146 -4.60 -10.76 3.05
CA ILE A 146 -4.74 -11.52 1.81
C ILE A 146 -5.43 -10.67 0.73
N GLY A 147 -4.88 -10.71 -0.50
CA GLY A 147 -5.41 -9.97 -1.64
C GLY A 147 -5.05 -10.56 -3.00
N ARG A 148 -5.27 -9.80 -4.07
CA ARG A 148 -4.95 -10.20 -5.45
C ARG A 148 -3.50 -10.67 -5.67
N PRO A 149 -2.47 -10.11 -5.01
CA PRO A 149 -1.11 -10.63 -5.14
C PRO A 149 -0.99 -12.12 -4.81
N HIS A 150 -1.67 -12.59 -3.77
CA HIS A 150 -1.67 -14.01 -3.39
C HIS A 150 -2.39 -14.91 -4.42
N ILE A 151 -3.44 -14.37 -5.10
CA ILE A 151 -4.06 -15.07 -6.25
C ILE A 151 -3.07 -15.17 -7.40
N ALA A 152 -2.37 -14.07 -7.71
CA ALA A 152 -1.36 -14.04 -8.75
C ALA A 152 -0.23 -15.05 -8.48
N ASP A 153 0.26 -15.11 -7.23
CA ASP A 153 1.28 -16.08 -6.83
C ASP A 153 0.80 -17.52 -6.95
N ALA A 154 -0.47 -17.80 -6.61
CA ALA A 154 -1.06 -19.12 -6.79
C ALA A 154 -1.15 -19.51 -8.28
N LEU A 155 -1.51 -18.57 -9.16
CA LEU A 155 -1.54 -18.76 -10.61
C LEU A 155 -0.14 -19.00 -11.19
N VAL A 156 0.88 -18.29 -10.69
CA VAL A 156 2.29 -18.52 -11.06
C VAL A 156 2.74 -19.89 -10.58
N SER A 157 2.47 -20.28 -9.34
CA SER A 157 2.80 -21.58 -8.78
C SER A 157 2.11 -22.74 -9.53
N ALA A 158 0.92 -22.48 -10.07
CA ALA A 158 0.20 -23.44 -10.91
C ALA A 158 0.71 -23.49 -12.36
N GLY A 159 1.72 -22.69 -12.73
CA GLY A 159 2.30 -22.65 -14.08
C GLY A 159 1.44 -21.93 -15.11
N VAL A 160 0.40 -21.19 -14.71
CA VAL A 160 -0.49 -20.44 -15.61
C VAL A 160 0.21 -19.20 -16.16
N TYR A 161 0.96 -18.51 -15.31
CA TYR A 161 1.78 -17.33 -15.65
C TYR A 161 3.22 -17.56 -15.19
N ARG A 162 4.17 -16.86 -15.83
CA ARG A 162 5.58 -16.91 -15.45
C ARG A 162 5.89 -15.95 -14.31
N THR A 163 5.15 -14.84 -14.23
CA THR A 163 5.39 -13.78 -13.25
C THR A 163 4.08 -13.24 -12.69
N ARG A 164 4.15 -12.67 -11.48
CA ARG A 164 3.04 -11.93 -10.86
C ARG A 164 2.52 -10.81 -11.78
N SER A 165 3.43 -10.10 -12.46
CA SER A 165 3.08 -9.01 -13.38
C SER A 165 2.24 -9.49 -14.57
N GLU A 166 2.54 -10.65 -15.13
CA GLU A 166 1.72 -11.25 -16.20
C GLU A 166 0.31 -11.56 -15.71
N ALA A 167 0.16 -12.13 -14.51
CA ALA A 167 -1.15 -12.39 -13.91
C ALA A 167 -1.94 -11.09 -13.67
N PHE A 168 -1.27 -10.00 -13.24
CA PHE A 168 -1.91 -8.69 -13.05
C PHE A 168 -2.31 -8.02 -14.37
N ALA A 169 -1.63 -8.33 -15.47
CA ALA A 169 -2.00 -7.82 -16.80
C ALA A 169 -3.24 -8.54 -17.38
N ASP A 170 -3.63 -9.68 -16.83
CA ASP A 170 -4.73 -10.53 -17.32
C ASP A 170 -5.71 -10.94 -16.20
N ALA A 171 -5.58 -12.15 -15.64
CA ALA A 171 -6.59 -12.79 -14.80
C ALA A 171 -6.95 -12.00 -13.52
N VAL A 172 -6.00 -11.35 -12.88
CA VAL A 172 -6.22 -10.55 -11.66
C VAL A 172 -6.27 -9.04 -11.91
N SER A 173 -6.31 -8.63 -13.18
CA SER A 173 -6.49 -7.23 -13.60
C SER A 173 -7.80 -6.65 -13.08
N ALA A 174 -7.85 -5.34 -12.86
CA ALA A 174 -9.09 -4.63 -12.56
C ALA A 174 -10.10 -4.62 -13.73
N SER A 175 -9.66 -4.95 -14.96
CA SER A 175 -10.52 -5.10 -16.14
C SER A 175 -10.89 -6.56 -16.42
N SER A 176 -10.43 -7.51 -15.63
CA SER A 176 -10.74 -8.93 -15.78
C SER A 176 -12.20 -9.23 -15.47
N LYS A 177 -12.79 -10.21 -16.17
CA LYS A 177 -14.13 -10.74 -15.87
C LYS A 177 -14.27 -11.35 -14.46
N TYR A 178 -13.15 -11.64 -13.79
CA TYR A 178 -13.12 -12.18 -12.43
C TYR A 178 -12.99 -11.10 -11.36
N TYR A 179 -12.79 -9.84 -11.77
CA TYR A 179 -12.60 -8.75 -10.83
C TYR A 179 -13.86 -8.43 -10.04
N ILE A 180 -13.69 -8.30 -8.74
CA ILE A 180 -14.72 -7.85 -7.81
C ILE A 180 -14.17 -6.61 -7.08
N PRO A 181 -14.89 -5.48 -7.07
CA PRO A 181 -14.51 -4.31 -6.28
C PRO A 181 -14.45 -4.66 -4.79
N THR A 182 -13.54 -4.02 -4.06
CA THR A 182 -13.52 -4.12 -2.59
C THR A 182 -14.35 -2.99 -2.02
N PRO A 183 -15.33 -3.27 -1.15
CA PRO A 183 -15.87 -2.24 -0.27
C PRO A 183 -14.72 -1.67 0.57
N SER A 184 -14.49 -0.37 0.49
CA SER A 184 -13.37 0.30 1.16
C SER A 184 -13.89 1.57 1.80
N PRO A 185 -13.27 2.06 2.89
CA PRO A 185 -13.56 3.38 3.44
C PRO A 185 -13.28 4.45 2.38
N THR A 186 -13.88 5.60 2.54
CA THR A 186 -13.55 6.76 1.72
C THR A 186 -12.19 7.33 2.13
N SER A 187 -11.51 8.01 1.19
CA SER A 187 -10.27 8.74 1.48
C SER A 187 -10.44 9.73 2.62
N HIS A 188 -11.60 10.40 2.71
CA HIS A 188 -11.98 11.33 3.78
C HIS A 188 -12.05 10.63 5.15
N GLU A 189 -12.69 9.45 5.24
CA GLU A 189 -12.72 8.65 6.47
C GLU A 189 -11.32 8.22 6.91
N VAL A 190 -10.45 7.87 5.96
CA VAL A 190 -9.05 7.49 6.25
C VAL A 190 -8.25 8.68 6.77
N VAL A 191 -8.36 9.86 6.13
CA VAL A 191 -7.73 11.09 6.63
C VAL A 191 -8.17 11.38 8.06
N ALA A 192 -9.49 11.39 8.31
CA ALA A 192 -10.04 11.66 9.63
C ALA A 192 -9.54 10.64 10.69
N ALA A 193 -9.51 9.35 10.35
CA ALA A 193 -9.06 8.29 11.26
C ALA A 193 -7.59 8.43 11.63
N VAL A 194 -6.69 8.61 10.64
CA VAL A 194 -5.25 8.73 10.87
C VAL A 194 -4.91 10.03 11.61
N LYS A 195 -5.53 11.16 11.23
CA LYS A 195 -5.35 12.44 11.94
C LYS A 195 -5.89 12.37 13.36
N GLY A 196 -7.06 11.77 13.56
CA GLY A 196 -7.64 11.55 14.90
C GLY A 196 -6.80 10.62 15.79
N ALA A 197 -5.96 9.77 15.19
CA ALA A 197 -5.01 8.92 15.89
C ALA A 197 -3.61 9.57 16.05
N GLY A 198 -3.46 10.85 15.71
CA GLY A 198 -2.21 11.61 15.83
C GLY A 198 -1.16 11.32 14.76
N GLY A 199 -1.55 10.71 13.65
CA GLY A 199 -0.66 10.30 12.57
C GLY A 199 -0.46 11.35 11.47
N VAL A 200 0.38 10.97 10.52
CA VAL A 200 0.66 11.66 9.25
C VAL A 200 0.07 10.82 8.13
N ILE A 201 -0.58 11.45 7.15
CA ILE A 201 -1.27 10.76 6.06
C ILE A 201 -0.92 11.34 4.68
N LEU A 202 -0.55 10.46 3.74
CA LEU A 202 -0.20 10.81 2.37
C LEU A 202 -1.01 9.97 1.39
N ILE A 203 -1.17 10.42 0.14
CA ILE A 203 -1.66 9.58 -0.96
C ILE A 203 -0.48 8.81 -1.55
N ALA A 204 -0.59 7.49 -1.60
CA ALA A 204 0.39 6.59 -2.21
C ALA A 204 0.32 6.64 -3.74
N HIS A 205 1.49 6.56 -4.42
CA HIS A 205 1.62 6.47 -5.88
C HIS A 205 0.55 7.25 -6.68
N ALA A 206 0.32 8.51 -6.26
CA ALA A 206 -0.81 9.34 -6.69
C ALA A 206 -0.89 9.61 -8.21
N GLY A 207 0.20 9.39 -8.95
CA GLY A 207 0.30 9.56 -10.41
C GLY A 207 0.43 8.24 -11.20
N ASP A 208 0.27 7.06 -10.57
CA ASP A 208 0.48 5.78 -11.24
C ASP A 208 -0.75 5.33 -12.04
N VAL A 209 -0.78 5.70 -13.32
CA VAL A 209 -1.84 5.32 -14.28
C VAL A 209 -1.87 3.82 -14.60
N SER A 210 -0.80 3.07 -14.29
CA SER A 210 -0.77 1.62 -14.49
C SER A 210 -1.62 0.88 -13.45
N ARG A 211 -1.73 1.44 -12.25
CA ARG A 211 -2.58 0.91 -11.15
C ARG A 211 -4.03 1.34 -11.29
N ASN A 212 -4.25 2.62 -11.65
CA ASN A 212 -5.57 3.20 -11.79
C ASN A 212 -5.70 3.96 -13.11
N ARG A 213 -6.62 3.54 -13.97
CA ARG A 213 -6.93 4.27 -15.21
C ARG A 213 -7.45 5.70 -14.95
N ARG A 214 -8.07 5.92 -13.79
CA ARG A 214 -8.53 7.21 -13.32
C ARG A 214 -7.75 7.58 -12.05
N LEU A 215 -7.06 8.69 -12.08
CA LEU A 215 -6.40 9.30 -10.93
C LEU A 215 -7.36 10.27 -10.23
N LEU A 216 -7.05 10.62 -8.99
CA LEU A 216 -7.72 11.73 -8.33
C LEU A 216 -7.47 13.03 -9.11
N SER A 217 -8.51 13.85 -9.23
CA SER A 217 -8.38 15.23 -9.75
C SER A 217 -7.65 16.11 -8.73
N ASP A 218 -7.18 17.27 -9.18
CA ASP A 218 -6.56 18.26 -8.31
C ASP A 218 -7.56 18.73 -7.24
N ASP A 219 -8.82 18.98 -7.62
CA ASP A 219 -9.89 19.39 -6.70
C ASP A 219 -10.14 18.35 -5.59
N GLN A 220 -10.11 17.04 -5.93
CA GLN A 220 -10.25 15.97 -4.93
C GLN A 220 -9.05 15.95 -3.97
N ILE A 221 -7.84 16.12 -4.48
CA ILE A 221 -6.64 16.21 -3.64
C ILE A 221 -6.69 17.46 -2.74
N GLU A 222 -7.07 18.62 -3.28
CA GLU A 222 -7.23 19.86 -2.52
C GLU A 222 -8.28 19.73 -1.41
N ALA A 223 -9.39 19.04 -1.67
CA ALA A 223 -10.40 18.74 -0.66
C ALA A 223 -9.79 17.95 0.50
N LEU A 224 -9.03 16.89 0.21
CA LEU A 224 -8.34 16.10 1.24
C LEU A 224 -7.28 16.91 2.00
N ILE A 225 -6.55 17.80 1.32
CA ILE A 225 -5.59 18.71 1.97
C ILE A 225 -6.32 19.62 2.97
N SER A 226 -7.49 20.15 2.60
CA SER A 226 -8.28 20.99 3.50
C SER A 226 -8.76 20.25 4.77
N GLU A 227 -8.84 18.91 4.73
CA GLU A 227 -9.22 18.04 5.83
C GLU A 227 -8.03 17.51 6.63
N GLY A 228 -6.79 17.79 6.18
CA GLY A 228 -5.57 17.46 6.91
C GLY A 228 -4.69 16.40 6.25
N LEU A 229 -4.86 16.12 4.96
CA LEU A 229 -3.88 15.35 4.20
C LEU A 229 -2.53 16.08 4.24
N ASP A 230 -1.45 15.36 4.62
CA ASP A 230 -0.14 15.96 4.86
C ASP A 230 0.76 15.95 3.61
N GLY A 231 0.45 15.12 2.59
CA GLY A 231 1.32 15.07 1.40
C GLY A 231 0.94 14.03 0.35
N LEU A 232 1.81 13.91 -0.65
CA LEU A 232 1.67 13.02 -1.79
C LEU A 232 2.97 12.24 -2.01
N GLU A 233 2.89 10.96 -2.36
CA GLU A 233 4.04 10.19 -2.82
C GLU A 233 4.37 10.57 -4.27
N VAL A 234 5.35 11.46 -4.43
CA VAL A 234 5.77 11.94 -5.75
C VAL A 234 6.73 10.97 -6.43
N TRP A 235 7.74 10.49 -5.67
CA TRP A 235 8.85 9.69 -6.18
C TRP A 235 8.55 8.19 -6.14
N HIS A 236 7.46 7.79 -6.79
CA HIS A 236 7.14 6.39 -7.00
C HIS A 236 7.52 5.97 -8.43
N ARG A 237 8.00 4.72 -8.60
CA ARG A 237 8.43 4.19 -9.91
C ARG A 237 7.33 4.20 -10.99
N GLY A 238 6.05 4.12 -10.58
CA GLY A 238 4.89 4.15 -11.47
C GLY A 238 4.43 5.57 -11.85
N ASN A 239 4.94 6.61 -11.18
CA ASN A 239 4.60 7.99 -11.53
C ASN A 239 5.46 8.47 -12.70
N SER A 240 4.84 8.84 -13.82
CA SER A 240 5.55 9.42 -14.95
C SER A 240 6.18 10.79 -14.60
N PRO A 241 7.16 11.28 -15.38
CA PRO A 241 7.74 12.61 -15.16
C PRO A 241 6.67 13.72 -15.11
N GLU A 242 5.68 13.67 -16.01
CA GLU A 242 4.59 14.64 -16.08
C GLU A 242 3.72 14.59 -14.82
N GLN A 243 3.43 13.38 -14.32
CA GLN A 243 2.69 13.21 -13.08
C GLN A 243 3.49 13.69 -11.86
N ARG A 244 4.79 13.45 -11.80
CA ARG A 244 5.64 13.99 -10.73
C ARG A 244 5.63 15.51 -10.71
N GLU A 245 5.71 16.16 -11.88
CA GLU A 245 5.64 17.62 -11.98
C GLU A 245 4.28 18.14 -11.51
N ARG A 246 3.17 17.50 -11.94
CA ARG A 246 1.82 17.81 -11.47
C ARG A 246 1.74 17.72 -9.94
N LEU A 247 2.14 16.59 -9.35
CA LEU A 247 2.09 16.36 -7.91
C LEU A 247 2.96 17.36 -7.13
N LEU A 248 4.16 17.69 -7.64
CA LEU A 248 5.00 18.73 -7.05
C LEU A 248 4.34 20.12 -7.10
N THR A 249 3.55 20.41 -8.12
CA THR A 249 2.81 21.67 -8.24
C THR A 249 1.72 21.76 -7.18
N ILE A 250 1.00 20.67 -6.92
CA ILE A 250 -0.03 20.61 -5.86
C ILE A 250 0.61 20.76 -4.45
N CYS A 251 1.82 20.26 -4.24
CA CYS A 251 2.53 20.36 -2.96
C CYS A 251 3.11 21.74 -2.64
N ARG A 252 3.01 22.72 -3.55
CA ARG A 252 3.56 24.08 -3.40
C ARG A 252 2.50 25.09 -2.97
#